data_9e58edbc301f1ed77bfaf540b0763a83
#
_entry.id   9e58edbc301f1ed77bfaf540b0763a83
#
_cell.length_a   1.000
_cell.length_b   1.000
_cell.length_c   1.000
_cell.angle_alpha   90.00
_cell.angle_beta   90.00
_cell.angle_gamma   90.00
#
_symmetry.space_group_name_H-M   'P 1'
#
loop_
_entity.id
_entity.type
_entity.pdbx_description
1 polymer ?
#
loop_
_entity_poly.entity_id
_entity_poly.type
_entity_poly.pdbx_seq_one_letter_code
_entity_poly.pdbx_strand_id
1 'polypeptide(L)'
;MPTAIDARRAKVGDLLPPTLVDRRSARRLDATALLLPGRQRTAAYLDSLSSRAKDFDAWDGAVAVLEPDGQTDHRLLIVDRYAQVYAVHESRDASDLPDADALEEWFRFLATACPECGVLDDALISGPTL
;
A
#
# COMPACT_ATOMS: atom_id res chain seq x y z
N MET A 1 21.70 15.64 1.30
CA MET A 1 21.22 14.31 0.99
C MET A 1 19.75 14.19 1.36
N PRO A 2 18.92 13.77 0.43
CA PRO A 2 17.50 13.66 0.75
C PRO A 2 17.30 12.61 1.82
N THR A 3 16.57 12.99 2.84
CA THR A 3 16.16 12.07 3.88
C THR A 3 15.06 11.18 3.33
N ALA A 4 15.15 9.89 3.57
CA ALA A 4 14.07 8.99 3.18
C ALA A 4 12.76 9.44 3.84
N ILE A 5 11.68 9.48 3.07
CA ILE A 5 10.38 9.85 3.60
C ILE A 5 9.93 8.75 4.56
N ASP A 6 9.57 9.15 5.78
CA ASP A 6 9.02 8.23 6.76
C ASP A 6 7.60 7.83 6.30
N ALA A 7 7.32 6.53 6.23
CA ALA A 7 6.02 6.03 5.81
C ALA A 7 4.88 6.61 6.65
N ARG A 8 5.15 6.92 7.92
CA ARG A 8 4.14 7.52 8.81
C ARG A 8 3.74 8.92 8.40
N ARG A 9 4.56 9.61 7.62
CA ARG A 9 4.31 10.98 7.16
C ARG A 9 4.14 11.09 5.66
N ALA A 10 4.30 9.98 4.95
CA ALA A 10 4.21 9.99 3.50
C ALA A 10 2.80 10.34 3.06
N LYS A 11 2.69 11.02 1.94
CA LYS A 11 1.43 11.41 1.31
C LYS A 11 1.48 11.02 -0.15
N VAL A 12 0.35 11.12 -0.82
CA VAL A 12 0.24 10.78 -2.24
C VAL A 12 1.29 11.55 -3.05
N GLY A 13 2.02 10.84 -3.88
CA GLY A 13 3.09 11.39 -4.70
C GLY A 13 4.49 11.24 -4.11
N ASP A 14 4.59 10.98 -2.80
CA ASP A 14 5.89 10.81 -2.16
C ASP A 14 6.54 9.50 -2.59
N LEU A 15 7.88 9.50 -2.60
CA LEU A 15 8.65 8.28 -2.85
C LEU A 15 9.15 7.73 -1.53
N LEU A 16 8.94 6.43 -1.31
CA LEU A 16 9.44 5.74 -0.13
C LEU A 16 10.78 5.08 -0.41
N PRO A 17 11.57 4.78 0.64
CA PRO A 17 12.77 3.97 0.44
C PRO A 17 12.40 2.63 -0.19
N PRO A 18 13.10 2.19 -1.24
CA PRO A 18 12.77 0.92 -1.90
C PRO A 18 12.77 -0.28 -0.96
N THR A 19 13.56 -0.23 0.10
CA THR A 19 13.63 -1.30 1.08
C THR A 19 12.31 -1.53 1.82
N LEU A 20 11.40 -0.57 1.83
CA LEU A 20 10.10 -0.73 2.48
C LEU A 20 9.13 -1.54 1.62
N VAL A 21 9.32 -1.57 0.31
CA VAL A 21 8.40 -2.25 -0.60
C VAL A 21 8.97 -3.53 -1.17
N ASP A 22 10.28 -3.75 -1.06
CA ASP A 22 10.96 -4.90 -1.65
C ASP A 22 11.64 -5.77 -0.59
N ARG A 23 11.10 -5.82 0.60
CA ARG A 23 11.76 -6.44 1.74
C ARG A 23 11.81 -7.96 1.69
N ARG A 24 10.88 -8.60 1.03
CA ARG A 24 10.65 -10.03 1.19
C ARG A 24 10.85 -10.85 -0.09
N SER A 25 11.13 -10.19 -1.18
CA SER A 25 11.13 -10.88 -2.44
C SER A 25 12.24 -10.36 -3.33
N ALA A 26 12.97 -11.28 -3.94
CA ALA A 26 13.87 -10.93 -5.03
C ALA A 26 13.05 -10.53 -6.26
N ARG A 27 11.76 -10.83 -6.27
CA ARG A 27 10.86 -10.49 -7.36
C ARG A 27 10.35 -9.08 -7.19
N ARG A 28 10.36 -8.32 -8.27
CA ARG A 28 9.80 -6.99 -8.28
C ARG A 28 8.28 -7.04 -8.25
N LEU A 29 7.68 -6.37 -7.28
CA LEU A 29 6.24 -6.29 -7.15
C LEU A 29 5.70 -5.08 -7.90
N ASP A 30 4.50 -5.22 -8.47
CA ASP A 30 3.83 -4.11 -9.13
C ASP A 30 3.18 -3.16 -8.12
N ALA A 31 2.77 -3.68 -6.98
CA ALA A 31 2.14 -2.86 -5.95
C ALA A 31 2.34 -3.46 -4.57
N THR A 32 2.34 -2.61 -3.57
CA THR A 32 2.42 -3.03 -2.17
C THR A 32 1.47 -2.19 -1.33
N ALA A 33 0.72 -2.85 -0.47
CA ALA A 33 -0.06 -2.18 0.56
C ALA A 33 0.73 -2.24 1.86
N LEU A 34 1.19 -1.09 2.35
CA LEU A 34 1.95 -0.99 3.58
C LEU A 34 1.02 -0.60 4.72
N LEU A 35 0.88 -1.48 5.70
CA LEU A 35 0.08 -1.19 6.89
C LEU A 35 0.99 -0.76 8.04
N LEU A 36 0.71 0.41 8.57
CA LEU A 36 1.32 0.91 9.80
C LEU A 36 0.26 0.81 10.89
N PRO A 37 0.34 -0.21 11.75
CA PRO A 37 -0.72 -0.42 12.74
C PRO A 37 -0.80 0.69 13.77
N GLY A 38 -2.03 1.05 14.14
CA GLY A 38 -2.28 1.92 15.28
C GLY A 38 -2.48 1.11 16.54
N ARG A 39 -3.22 1.67 17.50
CA ARG A 39 -3.41 1.04 18.81
C ARG A 39 -4.43 -0.07 18.82
N GLN A 40 -5.45 0.02 17.99
CA GLN A 40 -6.49 -1.00 17.96
C GLN A 40 -6.01 -2.28 17.32
N ARG A 41 -6.70 -3.39 17.61
CA ARG A 41 -6.35 -4.68 17.06
C ARG A 41 -6.57 -4.70 15.56
N THR A 42 -5.66 -5.37 14.86
CA THR A 42 -5.72 -5.52 13.41
C THR A 42 -5.87 -6.98 12.98
N ALA A 43 -5.98 -7.92 13.92
CA ALA A 43 -5.95 -9.36 13.60
C ALA A 43 -7.03 -9.75 12.59
N ALA A 44 -8.28 -9.32 12.81
CA ALA A 44 -9.37 -9.65 11.90
C ALA A 44 -9.16 -9.06 10.51
N TYR A 45 -8.68 -7.83 10.45
CA TYR A 45 -8.38 -7.18 9.19
C TYR A 45 -7.26 -7.91 8.44
N LEU A 46 -6.18 -8.23 9.15
CA LEU A 46 -5.05 -8.95 8.54
C LEU A 46 -5.45 -10.36 8.11
N ASP A 47 -6.31 -11.03 8.87
CA ASP A 47 -6.81 -12.35 8.48
C ASP A 47 -7.61 -12.27 7.18
N SER A 48 -8.45 -11.25 7.02
CA SER A 48 -9.22 -11.07 5.80
C SER A 48 -8.31 -10.82 4.60
N LEU A 49 -7.23 -10.07 4.78
CA LEU A 49 -6.27 -9.84 3.72
C LEU A 49 -5.46 -11.11 3.40
N SER A 50 -5.08 -11.86 4.42
CA SER A 50 -4.33 -13.10 4.23
C SER A 50 -5.12 -14.13 3.44
N SER A 51 -6.43 -14.17 3.63
CA SER A 51 -7.29 -15.10 2.89
C SER A 51 -7.33 -14.80 1.39
N ARG A 52 -6.92 -13.61 0.99
CA ARG A 52 -6.90 -13.15 -0.39
C ARG A 52 -5.49 -13.05 -0.96
N ALA A 53 -4.49 -13.57 -0.26
CA ALA A 53 -3.09 -13.43 -0.68
C ALA A 53 -2.83 -13.96 -2.08
N LYS A 54 -3.48 -15.07 -2.46
CA LYS A 54 -3.32 -15.63 -3.81
C LYS A 54 -3.87 -14.70 -4.88
N ASP A 55 -4.99 -14.04 -4.59
CA ASP A 55 -5.59 -13.10 -5.53
C ASP A 55 -4.68 -11.89 -5.73
N PHE A 56 -4.09 -11.41 -4.62
CA PHE A 56 -3.14 -10.30 -4.70
C PHE A 56 -1.88 -10.68 -5.49
N ASP A 57 -1.38 -11.89 -5.24
CA ASP A 57 -0.19 -12.38 -5.94
C ASP A 57 -0.40 -12.50 -7.43
N ALA A 58 -1.62 -12.80 -7.86
CA ALA A 58 -1.95 -12.87 -9.29
C ALA A 58 -1.73 -11.52 -9.98
N TRP A 59 -1.77 -10.42 -9.24
CA TRP A 59 -1.52 -9.07 -9.75
C TRP A 59 -0.14 -8.55 -9.34
N ASP A 60 0.76 -9.43 -8.88
CA ASP A 60 2.05 -9.04 -8.33
C ASP A 60 1.92 -7.98 -7.23
N GLY A 61 0.90 -8.14 -6.39
CA GLY A 61 0.67 -7.29 -5.25
C GLY A 61 0.94 -8.02 -3.95
N ALA A 62 1.29 -7.29 -2.92
CA ALA A 62 1.55 -7.85 -1.60
C ALA A 62 1.15 -6.88 -0.51
N VAL A 63 0.89 -7.41 0.67
CA VAL A 63 0.63 -6.62 1.88
C VAL A 63 1.83 -6.78 2.80
N ALA A 64 2.36 -5.66 3.26
CA ALA A 64 3.45 -5.64 4.23
C ALA A 64 2.98 -4.90 5.48
N VAL A 65 3.29 -5.44 6.65
CA VAL A 65 2.92 -4.83 7.93
C VAL A 65 4.19 -4.35 8.60
N LEU A 66 4.22 -3.06 8.92
CA LEU A 66 5.37 -2.46 9.59
C LEU A 66 5.19 -2.56 11.10
N GLU A 67 6.29 -2.34 11.83
CA GLU A 67 6.27 -2.38 13.28
C GLU A 67 5.36 -1.30 13.83
N PRO A 68 4.54 -1.61 14.85
CA PRO A 68 3.76 -0.59 15.54
C PRO A 68 4.70 0.46 16.17
N ASP A 69 4.28 1.71 16.11
CA ASP A 69 5.11 2.81 16.61
C ASP A 69 4.34 3.70 17.59
N GLY A 70 3.36 3.13 18.27
CA GLY A 70 2.62 3.87 19.28
C GLY A 70 1.61 4.88 18.77
N GLN A 71 1.45 5.01 17.46
CA GLN A 71 0.45 5.92 16.90
C GLN A 71 -0.96 5.40 17.17
N THR A 72 -1.91 6.31 17.24
CA THR A 72 -3.29 5.96 17.56
C THR A 72 -3.99 5.34 16.36
N ASP A 73 -3.86 5.97 15.21
CA ASP A 73 -4.59 5.55 14.01
C ASP A 73 -3.76 4.58 13.19
N HIS A 74 -4.45 3.65 12.55
CA HIS A 74 -3.86 2.83 11.50
C HIS A 74 -3.64 3.68 10.26
N ARG A 75 -2.61 3.37 9.52
CA ARG A 75 -2.31 4.05 8.28
C ARG A 75 -1.98 3.01 7.22
N LEU A 76 -2.64 3.08 6.08
CA LEU A 76 -2.40 2.17 4.97
C LEU A 76 -1.97 2.97 3.75
N LEU A 77 -0.83 2.60 3.19
CA LEU A 77 -0.29 3.23 1.98
C LEU A 77 -0.38 2.24 0.83
N ILE A 78 -0.86 2.70 -0.31
CA ILE A 78 -0.80 1.93 -1.56
C ILE A 78 0.37 2.49 -2.37
N VAL A 79 1.32 1.64 -2.70
CA VAL A 79 2.60 2.04 -3.29
C VAL A 79 2.83 1.23 -4.56
N ASP A 80 3.34 1.87 -5.61
CA ASP A 80 3.62 1.21 -6.88
C ASP A 80 5.02 0.57 -6.91
N ARG A 81 5.39 0.05 -8.07
CA ARG A 81 6.69 -0.62 -8.27
C ARG A 81 7.88 0.33 -8.12
N TYR A 82 7.66 1.62 -8.19
CA TYR A 82 8.70 2.63 -8.05
C TYR A 82 8.76 3.21 -6.65
N ALA A 83 8.03 2.62 -5.71
CA ALA A 83 7.91 3.08 -4.33
C ALA A 83 7.21 4.45 -4.22
N GLN A 84 6.41 4.81 -5.21
CA GLN A 84 5.62 6.03 -5.16
C GLN A 84 4.26 5.76 -4.52
N VAL A 85 3.86 6.62 -3.60
CA VAL A 85 2.59 6.48 -2.88
C VAL A 85 1.45 6.96 -3.76
N TYR A 86 0.48 6.07 -4.01
CA TYR A 86 -0.72 6.38 -4.79
C TYR A 86 -1.92 6.68 -3.94
N ALA A 87 -2.01 6.12 -2.74
CA ALA A 87 -3.13 6.36 -1.85
C ALA A 87 -2.70 6.24 -0.40
N VAL A 88 -3.36 7.01 0.46
CA VAL A 88 -3.15 6.97 1.91
C VAL A 88 -4.51 6.88 2.56
N HIS A 89 -4.68 5.89 3.43
CA HIS A 89 -5.90 5.72 4.22
C HIS A 89 -5.53 5.71 5.68
N GLU A 90 -6.23 6.50 6.47
CA GLU A 90 -6.01 6.55 7.90
C GLU A 90 -7.34 6.36 8.62
N SER A 91 -7.34 5.53 9.66
CA SER A 91 -8.51 5.34 10.49
C SER A 91 -8.11 4.76 11.83
N ARG A 92 -8.85 5.13 12.86
CA ARG A 92 -8.70 4.53 14.18
C ARG A 92 -9.20 3.08 14.19
N ASP A 93 -10.19 2.79 13.37
CA ASP A 93 -10.80 1.47 13.27
C ASP A 93 -10.35 0.80 11.96
N ALA A 94 -9.77 -0.40 12.08
CA ALA A 94 -9.29 -1.13 10.92
C ALA A 94 -10.43 -1.49 9.93
N SER A 95 -11.67 -1.59 10.41
CA SER A 95 -12.80 -1.89 9.52
C SER A 95 -13.11 -0.75 8.54
N ASP A 96 -12.61 0.45 8.81
CA ASP A 96 -12.77 1.59 7.91
C ASP A 96 -11.66 1.67 6.85
N LEU A 97 -10.63 0.82 6.96
CA LEU A 97 -9.59 0.76 5.94
C LEU A 97 -10.11 0.00 4.71
N PRO A 98 -9.46 0.18 3.54
CA PRO A 98 -9.87 -0.57 2.35
C PRO A 98 -9.90 -2.07 2.63
N ASP A 99 -10.98 -2.74 2.26
CA ASP A 99 -11.09 -4.18 2.44
C ASP A 99 -10.29 -4.92 1.35
N ALA A 100 -10.35 -6.25 1.40
CA ALA A 100 -9.59 -7.07 0.45
C ALA A 100 -10.02 -6.81 -1.01
N ASP A 101 -11.30 -6.59 -1.24
CA ASP A 101 -11.77 -6.30 -2.60
C ASP A 101 -11.23 -4.98 -3.12
N ALA A 102 -11.23 -3.95 -2.28
CA ALA A 102 -10.70 -2.64 -2.64
C ALA A 102 -9.19 -2.71 -2.90
N LEU A 103 -8.46 -3.47 -2.09
CA LEU A 103 -7.03 -3.64 -2.31
C LEU A 103 -6.74 -4.40 -3.60
N GLU A 104 -7.53 -5.41 -3.92
CA GLU A 104 -7.35 -6.14 -5.17
C GLU A 104 -7.57 -5.22 -6.37
N GLU A 105 -8.56 -4.33 -6.31
CA GLU A 105 -8.76 -3.34 -7.37
C GLU A 105 -7.55 -2.43 -7.54
N TRP A 106 -6.95 -1.99 -6.44
CA TRP A 106 -5.75 -1.17 -6.51
C TRP A 106 -4.59 -1.96 -7.14
N PHE A 107 -4.41 -3.21 -6.72
CA PHE A 107 -3.34 -4.03 -7.27
C PHE A 107 -3.54 -4.26 -8.77
N ARG A 108 -4.76 -4.55 -9.18
CA ARG A 108 -5.07 -4.72 -10.60
C ARG A 108 -4.81 -3.43 -11.39
N PHE A 109 -5.24 -2.31 -10.85
CA PHE A 109 -5.01 -1.00 -11.48
C PHE A 109 -3.52 -0.75 -11.69
N LEU A 110 -2.72 -0.95 -10.66
CA LEU A 110 -1.28 -0.68 -10.74
C LEU A 110 -0.56 -1.69 -11.62
N ALA A 111 -1.00 -2.95 -11.63
CA ALA A 111 -0.41 -3.97 -12.49
C ALA A 111 -0.67 -3.72 -13.97
N THR A 112 -1.79 -3.09 -14.29
CA THR A 112 -2.17 -2.81 -15.68
C THR A 112 -1.83 -1.39 -16.11
N ALA A 113 -1.32 -0.56 -15.20
CA ALA A 113 -0.88 0.79 -15.54
C ALA A 113 0.34 0.73 -16.47
N CYS A 114 0.44 1.72 -17.36
CA CYS A 114 1.56 1.79 -18.29
C CYS A 114 2.88 1.99 -17.53
N PRO A 115 3.84 1.06 -17.65
CA PRO A 115 5.11 1.22 -16.94
C PRO A 115 5.89 2.46 -17.36
N GLU A 116 5.70 2.92 -18.59
CA GLU A 116 6.35 4.12 -19.10
C GLU A 116 5.74 5.39 -18.55
N CYS A 117 4.56 5.29 -17.98
CA CYS A 117 3.83 6.40 -17.40
C CYS A 117 4.03 6.46 -15.88
N GLY A 118 5.10 5.90 -15.33
CA GLY A 118 5.33 5.72 -13.90
C GLY A 118 5.37 7.00 -13.08
N VAL A 119 4.81 8.09 -13.57
CA VAL A 119 4.69 9.37 -12.88
C VAL A 119 3.21 9.66 -12.69
N LEU A 120 2.84 10.15 -11.52
CA LEU A 120 1.46 10.55 -11.28
C LEU A 120 1.10 11.71 -12.20
N ASP A 121 0.02 11.54 -12.94
CA ASP A 121 -0.59 12.61 -13.72
C ASP A 121 -2.10 12.59 -13.45
N ASP A 122 -2.84 13.51 -14.07
CA ASP A 122 -4.26 13.63 -13.81
C ASP A 122 -5.02 12.35 -14.12
N ALA A 123 -4.61 11.62 -15.14
CA ALA A 123 -5.28 10.37 -15.50
C ALA A 123 -5.02 9.28 -14.45
N LEU A 124 -3.81 9.24 -13.90
CA LEU A 124 -3.47 8.26 -12.87
C LEU A 124 -4.09 8.60 -11.52
N ILE A 125 -4.19 9.87 -11.21
CA ILE A 125 -4.80 10.33 -9.95
C ILE A 125 -6.26 9.91 -9.88
N SER A 126 -6.93 9.79 -11.02
CA SER A 126 -8.31 9.37 -11.06
C SER A 126 -8.50 7.84 -10.98
N GLY A 127 -7.47 7.07 -10.67
CA GLY A 127 -7.53 5.62 -10.56
C GLY A 127 -8.75 5.08 -9.79
N PRO A 128 -8.72 3.82 -9.31
CA PRO A 128 -9.92 3.24 -8.69
C PRO A 128 -10.50 4.13 -7.61
N THR A 129 -11.81 4.30 -7.63
CA THR A 129 -12.53 5.02 -6.59
C THR A 129 -12.74 4.09 -5.42
N LEU A 130 -12.22 4.46 -4.30
CA LEU A 130 -12.34 3.66 -3.08
C LEU A 130 -13.32 4.28 -2.11
#